data_4deb1e4a1769ebedfc4299f915af729f
#
_entry.id   4deb1e4a1769ebedfc4299f915af729f
#
_cell.length_a   1.000
_cell.length_b   1.000
_cell.length_c   1.000
_cell.angle_alpha   90.00
_cell.angle_beta   90.00
_cell.angle_gamma   90.00
#
_symmetry.space_group_name_H-M   'P 1'
#
loop_
_entity.id
_entity.type
_entity.pdbx_description
1 polymer ?
#
loop_
_entity_poly.entity_id
_entity_poly.type
_entity_poly.pdbx_seq_one_letter_code
_entity_poly.pdbx_strand_id
1 'polypeptide(L)'
;MQLQDSIFIVTGGASGLGEATVRAFHGAGAKVVIADVGVAKGEALAAELGEGVAFCKTDITSEAEAQAAVDLAVSRFGGLHGLINCAGVGPAWKMIGKDGPHPLDAFARTVNINLVGAFNMIRLAAVAMARGEPNAEGERGVIINTASIAAFEGQIGQAAYAASKAGVAAMALPMARELARYGIRVNTIAPGLFLTPMMEALPQDVQDALGKATPFPPRLGRPAEFAAMARSIVENVMVNAELIRLDGAVRLAGK
;
A
#
# COMPACT_ATOMS: atom_id res chain seq x y z
N MET A 1 14.35 12.20 -1.12
CA MET A 1 13.41 12.99 -1.99
C MET A 1 12.51 13.81 -1.09
N GLN A 2 11.93 14.93 -1.58
CA GLN A 2 10.92 15.71 -0.87
C GLN A 2 9.54 15.46 -1.51
N LEU A 3 8.47 15.62 -0.73
CA LEU A 3 7.11 15.49 -1.28
C LEU A 3 6.73 16.66 -2.19
N GLN A 4 7.17 17.87 -1.87
CA GLN A 4 6.90 19.06 -2.66
C GLN A 4 7.27 18.84 -4.14
N ASP A 5 6.33 19.08 -5.05
CA ASP A 5 6.44 18.91 -6.51
C ASP A 5 6.73 17.48 -7.02
N SER A 6 6.78 16.50 -6.13
CA SER A 6 6.93 15.09 -6.51
C SER A 6 5.60 14.47 -6.91
N ILE A 7 5.64 13.45 -7.75
CA ILE A 7 4.46 12.80 -8.35
C ILE A 7 4.36 11.37 -7.86
N PHE A 8 3.22 11.01 -7.28
CA PHE A 8 2.98 9.69 -6.70
C PHE A 8 1.76 9.01 -7.30
N ILE A 9 1.81 7.69 -7.38
CA ILE A 9 0.62 6.85 -7.54
C ILE A 9 0.35 6.17 -6.21
N VAL A 10 -0.90 6.20 -5.76
CA VAL A 10 -1.36 5.48 -4.56
C VAL A 10 -2.43 4.48 -4.97
N THR A 11 -2.11 3.17 -4.90
CA THR A 11 -3.10 2.11 -5.17
C THR A 11 -3.98 1.91 -3.94
N GLY A 12 -5.27 1.59 -4.14
CA GLY A 12 -6.23 1.58 -3.04
C GLY A 12 -6.40 2.98 -2.43
N GLY A 13 -6.16 4.02 -3.22
CA GLY A 13 -6.09 5.41 -2.76
C GLY A 13 -7.44 6.07 -2.47
N ALA A 14 -8.56 5.40 -2.77
CA ALA A 14 -9.90 5.94 -2.56
C ALA A 14 -10.46 5.67 -1.14
N SER A 15 -9.71 5.00 -0.25
CA SER A 15 -10.17 4.71 1.11
C SER A 15 -9.02 4.36 2.07
N GLY A 16 -9.29 4.40 3.37
CA GLY A 16 -8.43 3.87 4.43
C GLY A 16 -6.99 4.40 4.43
N LEU A 17 -6.02 3.49 4.45
CA LEU A 17 -4.59 3.85 4.47
C LEU A 17 -4.17 4.61 3.22
N GLY A 18 -4.70 4.20 2.05
CA GLY A 18 -4.42 4.84 0.77
C GLY A 18 -4.94 6.27 0.72
N GLU A 19 -6.21 6.49 1.08
CA GLU A 19 -6.81 7.84 1.14
C GLU A 19 -6.04 8.76 2.08
N ALA A 20 -5.70 8.28 3.28
CA ALA A 20 -4.92 9.08 4.23
C ALA A 20 -3.54 9.46 3.66
N THR A 21 -2.92 8.55 2.88
CA THR A 21 -1.66 8.84 2.21
C THR A 21 -1.84 9.86 1.09
N VAL A 22 -2.89 9.73 0.26
CA VAL A 22 -3.24 10.73 -0.78
C VAL A 22 -3.37 12.12 -0.17
N ARG A 23 -4.19 12.26 0.88
CA ARG A 23 -4.42 13.54 1.57
C ARG A 23 -3.14 14.12 2.17
N ALA A 24 -2.34 13.29 2.84
CA ALA A 24 -1.10 13.74 3.49
C ALA A 24 -0.04 14.18 2.46
N PHE A 25 0.10 13.43 1.36
CA PHE A 25 1.07 13.74 0.32
C PHE A 25 0.66 14.99 -0.47
N HIS A 26 -0.61 15.07 -0.87
CA HIS A 26 -1.13 16.27 -1.53
C HIS A 26 -1.03 17.51 -0.64
N GLY A 27 -1.38 17.40 0.65
CA GLY A 27 -1.23 18.50 1.61
C GLY A 27 0.22 18.94 1.84
N ALA A 28 1.20 18.09 1.49
CA ALA A 28 2.63 18.42 1.50
C ALA A 28 3.17 18.87 0.11
N GLY A 29 2.29 19.18 -0.84
CA GLY A 29 2.62 19.72 -2.15
C GLY A 29 2.94 18.68 -3.22
N ALA A 30 2.70 17.39 -2.97
CA ALA A 30 2.84 16.36 -3.99
C ALA A 30 1.64 16.33 -4.95
N LYS A 31 1.87 15.91 -6.19
CA LYS A 31 0.82 15.53 -7.13
C LYS A 31 0.54 14.04 -7.01
N VAL A 32 -0.73 13.64 -7.01
CA VAL A 32 -1.10 12.26 -6.70
C VAL A 32 -2.11 11.71 -7.71
N VAL A 33 -1.83 10.51 -8.23
CA VAL A 33 -2.81 9.69 -8.95
C VAL A 33 -3.40 8.68 -7.97
N ILE A 34 -4.71 8.76 -7.76
CA ILE A 34 -5.50 7.76 -7.03
C ILE A 34 -5.76 6.60 -7.99
N ALA A 35 -5.17 5.45 -7.78
CA ALA A 35 -5.41 4.22 -8.54
C ALA A 35 -6.29 3.27 -7.72
N ASP A 36 -7.59 3.16 -8.05
CA ASP A 36 -8.55 2.40 -7.27
C ASP A 36 -9.68 1.83 -8.16
N VAL A 37 -10.26 0.71 -7.76
CA VAL A 37 -11.44 0.14 -8.42
C VAL A 37 -12.73 0.89 -8.04
N GLY A 38 -12.73 1.61 -6.93
CA GLY A 38 -13.85 2.34 -6.35
C GLY A 38 -14.11 3.68 -7.02
N VAL A 39 -14.70 3.69 -8.22
CA VAL A 39 -14.88 4.88 -9.07
C VAL A 39 -15.49 6.04 -8.32
N ALA A 40 -16.68 5.85 -7.72
CA ALA A 40 -17.40 6.96 -7.08
C ALA A 40 -16.61 7.62 -5.94
N LYS A 41 -15.91 6.84 -5.11
CA LYS A 41 -15.07 7.37 -4.02
C LYS A 41 -13.82 8.05 -4.55
N GLY A 42 -13.17 7.44 -5.54
CA GLY A 42 -11.95 7.99 -6.13
C GLY A 42 -12.18 9.31 -6.85
N GLU A 43 -13.26 9.40 -7.64
CA GLU A 43 -13.66 10.65 -8.32
C GLU A 43 -14.04 11.75 -7.31
N ALA A 44 -14.82 11.40 -6.28
CA ALA A 44 -15.20 12.35 -5.24
C ALA A 44 -13.98 12.89 -4.49
N LEU A 45 -13.03 12.02 -4.13
CA LEU A 45 -11.79 12.44 -3.45
C LEU A 45 -10.92 13.32 -4.36
N ALA A 46 -10.77 12.96 -5.64
CA ALA A 46 -10.02 13.76 -6.58
C ALA A 46 -10.67 15.15 -6.80
N ALA A 47 -12.01 15.21 -6.88
CA ALA A 47 -12.74 16.47 -7.00
C ALA A 47 -12.63 17.33 -5.73
N GLU A 48 -12.67 16.73 -4.55
CA GLU A 48 -12.50 17.41 -3.26
C GLU A 48 -11.12 18.06 -3.13
N LEU A 49 -10.06 17.32 -3.52
CA LEU A 49 -8.68 17.77 -3.38
C LEU A 49 -8.25 18.72 -4.52
N GLY A 50 -8.92 18.70 -5.66
CA GLY A 50 -8.73 19.64 -6.76
C GLY A 50 -7.44 19.43 -7.57
N GLU A 51 -6.83 20.53 -8.00
CA GLU A 51 -5.62 20.49 -8.82
C GLU A 51 -4.48 19.76 -8.10
N GLY A 52 -3.74 18.93 -8.82
CA GLY A 52 -2.68 18.10 -8.23
C GLY A 52 -3.12 16.69 -7.85
N VAL A 53 -4.43 16.39 -7.89
CA VAL A 53 -4.94 15.03 -7.71
C VAL A 53 -5.72 14.58 -8.94
N ALA A 54 -5.51 13.33 -9.35
CA ALA A 54 -6.25 12.71 -10.45
C ALA A 54 -6.70 11.31 -10.03
N PHE A 55 -7.86 10.88 -10.50
CA PHE A 55 -8.34 9.52 -10.33
C PHE A 55 -8.13 8.71 -11.61
N CYS A 56 -7.71 7.46 -11.46
CA CYS A 56 -7.66 6.44 -12.49
C CYS A 56 -8.33 5.17 -11.97
N LYS A 57 -9.42 4.73 -12.62
CA LYS A 57 -9.99 3.42 -12.30
C LYS A 57 -8.94 2.35 -12.61
N THR A 58 -8.55 1.59 -11.60
CA THR A 58 -7.43 0.66 -11.72
C THR A 58 -7.68 -0.63 -10.94
N ASP A 59 -7.86 -1.74 -11.66
CA ASP A 59 -7.63 -3.08 -11.13
C ASP A 59 -6.14 -3.38 -11.27
N ILE A 60 -5.41 -3.46 -10.15
CA ILE A 60 -3.96 -3.68 -10.15
C ILE A 60 -3.55 -5.03 -10.73
N THR A 61 -4.49 -5.99 -10.88
CA THR A 61 -4.24 -7.28 -11.53
C THR A 61 -4.31 -7.20 -13.07
N SER A 62 -4.86 -6.11 -13.61
CA SER A 62 -4.91 -5.81 -15.03
C SER A 62 -3.68 -5.02 -15.44
N GLU A 63 -2.85 -5.58 -16.33
CA GLU A 63 -1.69 -4.87 -16.87
C GLU A 63 -2.08 -3.57 -17.57
N ALA A 64 -3.15 -3.60 -18.36
CA ALA A 64 -3.61 -2.44 -19.13
C ALA A 64 -4.10 -1.30 -18.20
N GLU A 65 -4.87 -1.62 -17.14
CA GLU A 65 -5.34 -0.61 -16.19
C GLU A 65 -4.19 -0.05 -15.32
N ALA A 66 -3.26 -0.91 -14.91
CA ALA A 66 -2.05 -0.51 -14.20
C ALA A 66 -1.15 0.41 -15.06
N GLN A 67 -0.97 0.09 -16.34
CA GLN A 67 -0.23 0.95 -17.28
C GLN A 67 -0.95 2.30 -17.48
N ALA A 68 -2.27 2.30 -17.61
CA ALA A 68 -3.04 3.54 -17.74
C ALA A 68 -2.86 4.49 -16.54
N ALA A 69 -2.75 3.96 -15.31
CA ALA A 69 -2.47 4.78 -14.14
C ALA A 69 -1.06 5.41 -14.19
N VAL A 70 -0.07 4.67 -14.68
CA VAL A 70 1.30 5.19 -14.88
C VAL A 70 1.31 6.24 -15.99
N ASP A 71 0.66 5.97 -17.10
CA ASP A 71 0.58 6.91 -18.24
C ASP A 71 -0.14 8.21 -17.85
N LEU A 72 -1.17 8.12 -17.00
CA LEU A 72 -1.85 9.30 -16.46
C LEU A 72 -0.90 10.15 -15.60
N ALA A 73 -0.08 9.54 -14.73
CA ALA A 73 0.89 10.28 -13.93
C ALA A 73 1.89 11.02 -14.83
N VAL A 74 2.43 10.35 -15.85
CA VAL A 74 3.41 10.92 -16.77
C VAL A 74 2.78 12.01 -17.64
N SER A 75 1.63 11.75 -18.26
CA SER A 75 1.01 12.69 -19.22
C SER A 75 0.42 13.92 -18.54
N ARG A 76 -0.21 13.75 -17.36
CA ARG A 76 -0.88 14.85 -16.65
C ARG A 76 0.09 15.69 -15.80
N PHE A 77 1.06 15.04 -15.16
CA PHE A 77 1.92 15.68 -14.18
C PHE A 77 3.39 15.80 -14.61
N GLY A 78 3.78 15.10 -15.67
CA GLY A 78 5.12 15.21 -16.26
C GLY A 78 6.12 14.14 -15.82
N GLY A 79 5.74 13.17 -15.00
CA GLY A 79 6.65 12.11 -14.53
C GLY A 79 6.05 11.21 -13.46
N LEU A 80 6.90 10.40 -12.83
CA LEU A 80 6.55 9.56 -11.68
C LEU A 80 7.76 9.45 -10.75
N HIS A 81 7.57 9.76 -9.47
CA HIS A 81 8.61 9.75 -8.45
C HIS A 81 8.34 8.76 -7.32
N GLY A 82 7.10 8.29 -7.16
CA GLY A 82 6.80 7.30 -6.15
C GLY A 82 5.55 6.47 -6.39
N LEU A 83 5.55 5.27 -5.81
CA LEU A 83 4.42 4.35 -5.80
C LEU A 83 4.16 3.88 -4.37
N ILE A 84 2.93 4.08 -3.89
CA ILE A 84 2.49 3.57 -2.59
C ILE A 84 1.43 2.50 -2.84
N ASN A 85 1.77 1.24 -2.59
CA ASN A 85 0.88 0.10 -2.78
C ASN A 85 0.05 -0.14 -1.53
N CYS A 86 -1.19 0.40 -1.50
CA CYS A 86 -2.16 0.16 -0.42
C CYS A 86 -3.30 -0.78 -0.83
N ALA A 87 -3.52 -1.03 -2.13
CA ALA A 87 -4.57 -1.93 -2.59
C ALA A 87 -4.36 -3.36 -2.08
N GLY A 88 -5.44 -3.98 -1.61
CA GLY A 88 -5.42 -5.37 -1.15
C GLY A 88 -6.74 -5.79 -0.51
N VAL A 89 -6.88 -7.10 -0.35
CA VAL A 89 -8.06 -7.75 0.24
C VAL A 89 -7.62 -8.71 1.36
N GLY A 90 -8.47 -8.92 2.36
CA GLY A 90 -8.16 -9.77 3.52
C GLY A 90 -9.28 -10.75 3.88
N PRO A 91 -9.77 -11.59 2.94
CA PRO A 91 -10.77 -12.60 3.29
C PRO A 91 -10.16 -13.67 4.20
N ALA A 92 -10.99 -14.21 5.11
CA ALA A 92 -10.60 -15.28 6.00
C ALA A 92 -11.35 -16.58 5.63
N TRP A 93 -10.58 -17.65 5.40
CA TRP A 93 -11.09 -18.98 5.10
C TRP A 93 -10.31 -20.04 5.88
N LYS A 94 -11.00 -20.83 6.71
CA LYS A 94 -10.35 -21.93 7.43
C LYS A 94 -9.91 -23.03 6.47
N MET A 95 -8.81 -23.73 6.77
CA MET A 95 -8.33 -24.88 6.01
C MET A 95 -9.39 -25.99 5.94
N ILE A 96 -10.09 -26.22 7.05
CA ILE A 96 -11.26 -27.11 7.12
C ILE A 96 -12.43 -26.24 7.53
N GLY A 97 -13.27 -25.91 6.56
CA GLY A 97 -14.51 -25.16 6.74
C GLY A 97 -15.69 -26.07 7.05
N LYS A 98 -16.88 -25.46 7.26
CA LYS A 98 -18.12 -26.18 7.50
C LYS A 98 -18.56 -26.98 6.25
N ASP A 99 -18.28 -26.46 5.07
CA ASP A 99 -18.73 -26.99 3.78
C ASP A 99 -17.60 -27.68 3.01
N GLY A 100 -16.42 -27.91 3.62
CA GLY A 100 -15.31 -28.57 2.97
C GLY A 100 -13.97 -27.88 3.13
N PRO A 101 -12.98 -28.19 2.27
CA PRO A 101 -11.65 -27.58 2.33
C PRO A 101 -11.69 -26.11 1.93
N HIS A 102 -10.64 -25.38 2.29
CA HIS A 102 -10.42 -23.99 1.83
C HIS A 102 -10.54 -23.93 0.29
N PRO A 103 -11.40 -23.08 -0.29
CA PRO A 103 -11.52 -22.96 -1.74
C PRO A 103 -10.22 -22.48 -2.38
N LEU A 104 -9.71 -23.23 -3.36
CA LEU A 104 -8.42 -22.92 -4.00
C LEU A 104 -8.47 -21.59 -4.78
N ASP A 105 -9.61 -21.28 -5.39
CA ASP A 105 -9.85 -20.02 -6.10
C ASP A 105 -9.82 -18.79 -5.17
N ALA A 106 -10.34 -18.92 -3.95
CA ALA A 106 -10.26 -17.86 -2.94
C ALA A 106 -8.81 -17.59 -2.52
N PHE A 107 -8.00 -18.67 -2.36
CA PHE A 107 -6.57 -18.53 -2.11
C PHE A 107 -5.87 -17.84 -3.28
N ALA A 108 -6.06 -18.36 -4.49
CA ALA A 108 -5.44 -17.84 -5.71
C ALA A 108 -5.81 -16.37 -5.94
N ARG A 109 -7.09 -16.01 -5.77
CA ARG A 109 -7.57 -14.62 -5.90
C ARG A 109 -6.89 -13.69 -4.90
N THR A 110 -6.76 -14.09 -3.63
CA THR A 110 -6.10 -13.26 -2.61
C THR A 110 -4.63 -13.03 -2.95
N VAL A 111 -3.92 -14.06 -3.35
CA VAL A 111 -2.51 -13.97 -3.77
C VAL A 111 -2.38 -13.11 -5.04
N ASN A 112 -3.27 -13.32 -6.02
CA ASN A 112 -3.25 -12.56 -7.26
C ASN A 112 -3.44 -11.05 -7.02
N ILE A 113 -4.41 -10.66 -6.20
CA ILE A 113 -4.63 -9.24 -5.90
C ILE A 113 -3.46 -8.68 -5.08
N ASN A 114 -3.15 -9.28 -3.91
CA ASN A 114 -2.25 -8.66 -2.94
C ASN A 114 -0.78 -8.73 -3.37
N LEU A 115 -0.36 -9.80 -4.03
CA LEU A 115 1.05 -10.04 -4.37
C LEU A 115 1.32 -9.76 -5.84
N VAL A 116 0.60 -10.44 -6.75
CA VAL A 116 0.84 -10.29 -8.20
C VAL A 116 0.44 -8.89 -8.67
N GLY A 117 -0.70 -8.36 -8.18
CA GLY A 117 -1.15 -6.99 -8.50
C GLY A 117 -0.17 -5.92 -7.97
N ALA A 118 0.34 -6.07 -6.74
CA ALA A 118 1.38 -5.17 -6.24
C ALA A 118 2.64 -5.22 -7.11
N PHE A 119 3.12 -6.42 -7.47
CA PHE A 119 4.24 -6.59 -8.37
C PHE A 119 3.99 -5.96 -9.75
N ASN A 120 2.77 -6.11 -10.29
CA ASN A 120 2.39 -5.52 -11.56
C ASN A 120 2.54 -3.99 -11.56
N MET A 121 2.05 -3.34 -10.51
CA MET A 121 2.23 -1.88 -10.33
C MET A 121 3.70 -1.50 -10.18
N ILE A 122 4.48 -2.27 -9.40
CA ILE A 122 5.90 -1.99 -9.16
C ILE A 122 6.71 -2.01 -10.46
N ARG A 123 6.58 -3.07 -11.26
CA ARG A 123 7.36 -3.23 -12.49
C ARG A 123 7.11 -2.11 -13.51
N LEU A 124 5.85 -1.66 -13.64
CA LEU A 124 5.46 -0.58 -14.55
C LEU A 124 5.91 0.80 -14.02
N ALA A 125 5.70 1.06 -12.74
CA ALA A 125 6.14 2.29 -12.11
C ALA A 125 7.67 2.44 -12.11
N ALA A 126 8.40 1.36 -11.85
CA ALA A 126 9.88 1.38 -11.87
C ALA A 126 10.44 1.78 -13.24
N VAL A 127 9.84 1.31 -14.34
CA VAL A 127 10.22 1.70 -15.70
C VAL A 127 9.99 3.20 -15.94
N ALA A 128 8.85 3.73 -15.48
CA ALA A 128 8.55 5.16 -15.61
C ALA A 128 9.52 6.01 -14.76
N MET A 129 9.77 5.63 -13.50
CA MET A 129 10.74 6.32 -12.63
C MET A 129 12.15 6.32 -13.21
N ALA A 130 12.61 5.17 -13.75
CA ALA A 130 13.95 5.03 -14.32
C ALA A 130 14.21 5.93 -15.53
N ARG A 131 13.16 6.39 -16.21
CA ARG A 131 13.23 7.33 -17.35
C ARG A 131 13.24 8.80 -16.91
N GLY A 132 12.90 9.07 -15.64
CA GLY A 132 12.92 10.42 -15.09
C GLY A 132 14.33 10.94 -14.79
N GLU A 133 14.45 12.24 -14.59
CA GLU A 133 15.71 12.85 -14.16
C GLU A 133 15.96 12.59 -12.68
N PRO A 134 17.19 12.26 -12.28
CA PRO A 134 17.53 12.10 -10.88
C PRO A 134 17.57 13.45 -10.17
N ASN A 135 17.28 13.45 -8.87
CA ASN A 135 17.53 14.62 -8.03
C ASN A 135 19.06 14.78 -7.74
N ALA A 136 19.43 15.78 -6.94
CA ALA A 136 20.82 16.09 -6.61
C ALA A 136 21.58 14.92 -5.91
N GLU A 137 20.87 13.98 -5.30
CA GLU A 137 21.43 12.79 -4.65
C GLU A 137 21.39 11.53 -5.58
N GLY A 138 20.98 11.69 -6.83
CA GLY A 138 20.85 10.58 -7.79
C GLY A 138 19.56 9.77 -7.64
N GLU A 139 18.63 10.16 -6.77
CA GLU A 139 17.37 9.47 -6.54
C GLU A 139 16.34 9.84 -7.60
N ARG A 140 15.72 8.82 -8.22
CA ARG A 140 14.61 8.95 -9.18
C ARG A 140 13.28 8.55 -8.62
N GLY A 141 13.27 7.71 -7.57
CA GLY A 141 11.99 7.27 -7.05
C GLY A 141 12.05 6.45 -5.78
N VAL A 142 10.86 6.26 -5.19
CA VAL A 142 10.66 5.40 -4.02
C VAL A 142 9.37 4.59 -4.17
N ILE A 143 9.46 3.32 -3.85
CA ILE A 143 8.33 2.38 -3.80
C ILE A 143 8.10 1.98 -2.35
N ILE A 144 6.86 2.11 -1.89
CA ILE A 144 6.45 1.70 -0.54
C ILE A 144 5.32 0.71 -0.67
N ASN A 145 5.55 -0.52 -0.20
CA ASN A 145 4.57 -1.58 -0.20
C ASN A 145 3.88 -1.69 1.15
N THR A 146 2.62 -2.11 1.14
CA THR A 146 1.87 -2.41 2.36
C THR A 146 1.77 -3.92 2.54
N ALA A 147 2.59 -4.45 3.47
CA ALA A 147 2.47 -5.81 3.97
C ALA A 147 1.38 -5.87 5.08
N SER A 148 1.62 -6.62 6.12
CA SER A 148 0.83 -6.72 7.35
C SER A 148 1.65 -7.44 8.42
N ILE A 149 1.35 -7.22 9.69
CA ILE A 149 1.85 -8.08 10.76
C ILE A 149 1.42 -9.54 10.58
N ALA A 150 0.33 -9.81 9.86
CA ALA A 150 -0.10 -11.16 9.48
C ALA A 150 0.94 -11.90 8.61
N ALA A 151 1.89 -11.20 7.99
CA ALA A 151 3.03 -11.82 7.31
C ALA A 151 3.93 -12.64 8.27
N PHE A 152 3.89 -12.31 9.55
CA PHE A 152 4.68 -12.96 10.62
C PHE A 152 3.83 -13.79 11.57
N GLU A 153 2.64 -13.29 11.88
CA GLU A 153 1.76 -13.82 12.93
C GLU A 153 0.34 -14.00 12.38
N GLY A 154 0.22 -14.75 11.26
CA GLY A 154 -1.08 -15.02 10.63
C GLY A 154 -2.02 -15.76 11.58
N GLN A 155 -3.28 -15.33 11.61
CA GLN A 155 -4.33 -15.91 12.42
C GLN A 155 -5.05 -17.07 11.71
N ILE A 156 -5.86 -17.83 12.45
CA ILE A 156 -6.74 -18.86 11.88
C ILE A 156 -7.59 -18.26 10.74
N GLY A 157 -7.55 -18.90 9.58
CA GLY A 157 -8.26 -18.44 8.37
C GLY A 157 -7.47 -17.50 7.47
N GLN A 158 -6.29 -17.05 7.87
CA GLN A 158 -5.51 -16.07 7.10
C GLN A 158 -4.41 -16.68 6.22
N ALA A 159 -4.44 -17.98 5.89
CA ALA A 159 -3.38 -18.63 5.13
C ALA A 159 -3.04 -17.89 3.81
N ALA A 160 -4.05 -17.56 2.99
CA ALA A 160 -3.86 -16.82 1.74
C ALA A 160 -3.36 -15.38 1.98
N TYR A 161 -3.96 -14.69 2.95
CA TYR A 161 -3.60 -13.33 3.30
C TYR A 161 -2.16 -13.25 3.82
N ALA A 162 -1.82 -14.10 4.80
CA ALA A 162 -0.48 -14.16 5.38
C ALA A 162 0.58 -14.49 4.31
N ALA A 163 0.33 -15.49 3.46
CA ALA A 163 1.22 -15.85 2.36
C ALA A 163 1.43 -14.68 1.39
N SER A 164 0.35 -13.99 1.00
CA SER A 164 0.44 -12.84 0.11
C SER A 164 1.24 -11.67 0.71
N LYS A 165 1.02 -11.36 2.00
CA LYS A 165 1.69 -10.26 2.69
C LYS A 165 3.15 -10.59 3.04
N ALA A 166 3.46 -11.85 3.33
CA ALA A 166 4.84 -12.33 3.45
C ALA A 166 5.59 -12.24 2.12
N GLY A 167 4.94 -12.60 1.00
CA GLY A 167 5.50 -12.42 -0.34
C GLY A 167 5.81 -10.96 -0.67
N VAL A 168 4.88 -10.04 -0.36
CA VAL A 168 5.11 -8.60 -0.52
C VAL A 168 6.30 -8.11 0.31
N ALA A 169 6.42 -8.58 1.55
CA ALA A 169 7.54 -8.24 2.42
C ALA A 169 8.89 -8.76 1.86
N ALA A 170 8.90 -10.01 1.38
CA ALA A 170 10.10 -10.66 0.84
C ALA A 170 10.62 -10.01 -0.45
N MET A 171 9.76 -9.39 -1.25
CA MET A 171 10.15 -8.72 -2.50
C MET A 171 11.00 -7.46 -2.28
N ALA A 172 10.93 -6.81 -1.12
CA ALA A 172 11.57 -5.50 -0.90
C ALA A 172 13.08 -5.52 -1.15
N LEU A 173 13.79 -6.46 -0.52
CA LEU A 173 15.25 -6.51 -0.60
C LEU A 173 15.79 -6.82 -2.03
N PRO A 174 15.34 -7.87 -2.73
CA PRO A 174 15.82 -8.13 -4.09
C PRO A 174 15.50 -6.99 -5.05
N MET A 175 14.30 -6.38 -4.96
CA MET A 175 13.94 -5.24 -5.79
C MET A 175 14.78 -3.99 -5.47
N ALA A 176 15.01 -3.70 -4.20
CA ALA A 176 15.87 -2.56 -3.80
C ALA A 176 17.29 -2.72 -4.35
N ARG A 177 17.85 -3.94 -4.32
CA ARG A 177 19.17 -4.24 -4.87
C ARG A 177 19.22 -4.07 -6.40
N GLU A 178 18.20 -4.56 -7.09
CA GLU A 178 18.10 -4.46 -8.55
C GLU A 178 17.92 -3.01 -9.02
N LEU A 179 17.03 -2.27 -8.33
CA LEU A 179 16.64 -0.92 -8.71
C LEU A 179 17.62 0.16 -8.21
N ALA A 180 18.57 -0.17 -7.33
CA ALA A 180 19.54 0.78 -6.80
C ALA A 180 20.34 1.48 -7.91
N ARG A 181 20.74 0.77 -8.97
CA ARG A 181 21.45 1.35 -10.12
C ARG A 181 20.63 2.44 -10.87
N TYR A 182 19.32 2.45 -10.68
CA TYR A 182 18.41 3.45 -11.25
C TYR A 182 18.08 4.56 -10.27
N GLY A 183 18.60 4.52 -9.04
CA GLY A 183 18.26 5.49 -8.00
C GLY A 183 16.84 5.33 -7.47
N ILE A 184 16.31 4.10 -7.42
CA ILE A 184 14.96 3.80 -6.93
C ILE A 184 15.07 2.95 -5.66
N ARG A 185 14.44 3.42 -4.57
CA ARG A 185 14.36 2.71 -3.29
C ARG A 185 13.07 1.88 -3.21
N VAL A 186 13.13 0.77 -2.49
CA VAL A 186 11.95 -0.08 -2.23
C VAL A 186 11.87 -0.42 -0.75
N ASN A 187 10.77 -0.05 -0.11
CA ASN A 187 10.51 -0.32 1.30
C ASN A 187 9.13 -0.94 1.50
N THR A 188 8.92 -1.50 2.67
CA THR A 188 7.64 -2.10 3.03
C THR A 188 7.23 -1.66 4.44
N ILE A 189 5.99 -1.25 4.61
CA ILE A 189 5.37 -1.06 5.92
C ILE A 189 4.50 -2.29 6.20
N ALA A 190 4.61 -2.84 7.40
CA ALA A 190 3.75 -3.89 7.93
C ALA A 190 2.84 -3.30 9.02
N PRO A 191 1.64 -2.82 8.67
CA PRO A 191 0.70 -2.27 9.63
C PRO A 191 0.20 -3.35 10.59
N GLY A 192 -0.08 -2.95 11.83
CA GLY A 192 -0.88 -3.70 12.77
C GLY A 192 -2.37 -3.50 12.55
N LEU A 193 -3.11 -3.32 13.64
CA LEU A 193 -4.55 -3.13 13.63
C LEU A 193 -4.86 -1.64 13.43
N PHE A 194 -5.30 -1.26 12.24
CA PHE A 194 -5.61 0.12 11.85
C PHE A 194 -7.10 0.31 11.60
N LEU A 195 -7.64 1.47 11.96
CA LEU A 195 -9.02 1.87 11.68
C LEU A 195 -9.16 2.15 10.17
N THR A 196 -9.64 1.16 9.46
CA THR A 196 -9.88 1.18 8.01
C THR A 196 -11.35 0.83 7.75
N PRO A 197 -11.91 1.07 6.57
CA PRO A 197 -13.30 0.68 6.26
C PRO A 197 -13.61 -0.79 6.55
N MET A 198 -12.65 -1.67 6.40
CA MET A 198 -12.78 -3.09 6.77
C MET A 198 -12.95 -3.27 8.28
N MET A 199 -12.24 -2.50 9.08
CA MET A 199 -12.30 -2.54 10.54
C MET A 199 -13.56 -1.83 11.06
N GLU A 200 -13.94 -0.69 10.44
CA GLU A 200 -15.14 0.06 10.77
C GLU A 200 -16.43 -0.72 10.52
N ALA A 201 -16.41 -1.71 9.62
CA ALA A 201 -17.54 -2.61 9.38
C ALA A 201 -17.78 -3.61 10.54
N LEU A 202 -16.84 -3.74 11.48
CA LEU A 202 -17.01 -4.60 12.67
C LEU A 202 -17.81 -3.89 13.75
N PRO A 203 -18.51 -4.62 14.64
CA PRO A 203 -19.15 -4.06 15.82
C PRO A 203 -18.17 -3.26 16.70
N GLN A 204 -18.65 -2.22 17.36
CA GLN A 204 -17.81 -1.31 18.15
C GLN A 204 -17.06 -2.03 19.28
N ASP A 205 -17.72 -2.96 19.97
CA ASP A 205 -17.12 -3.76 21.03
C ASP A 205 -15.94 -4.61 20.52
N VAL A 206 -16.03 -5.13 19.29
CA VAL A 206 -14.94 -5.84 18.63
C VAL A 206 -13.78 -4.90 18.30
N GLN A 207 -14.09 -3.71 17.75
CA GLN A 207 -13.07 -2.70 17.48
C GLN A 207 -12.34 -2.28 18.76
N ASP A 208 -13.07 -2.08 19.85
CA ASP A 208 -12.52 -1.70 21.15
C ASP A 208 -11.64 -2.82 21.73
N ALA A 209 -12.07 -4.09 21.61
CA ALA A 209 -11.29 -5.23 22.05
C ALA A 209 -9.98 -5.36 21.26
N LEU A 210 -10.03 -5.21 19.94
CA LEU A 210 -8.86 -5.21 19.08
C LEU A 210 -7.91 -4.04 19.39
N GLY A 211 -8.46 -2.86 19.63
CA GLY A 211 -7.67 -1.70 20.03
C GLY A 211 -6.93 -1.93 21.35
N LYS A 212 -7.60 -2.49 22.36
CA LYS A 212 -7.01 -2.84 23.67
C LYS A 212 -5.92 -3.93 23.58
N ALA A 213 -5.92 -4.74 22.53
CA ALA A 213 -4.87 -5.75 22.31
C ALA A 213 -3.53 -5.10 21.87
N THR A 214 -3.54 -3.84 21.46
CA THR A 214 -2.31 -3.10 21.14
C THR A 214 -1.66 -2.62 22.44
N PRO A 215 -0.41 -3.02 22.73
CA PRO A 215 0.27 -2.63 23.98
C PRO A 215 0.36 -1.13 24.19
N PHE A 216 0.80 -0.37 23.17
CA PHE A 216 0.82 1.10 23.24
C PHE A 216 0.91 1.72 21.84
N PRO A 217 0.09 2.71 21.54
CA PRO A 217 -1.06 3.17 22.32
C PRO A 217 -2.20 2.11 22.29
N PRO A 218 -3.00 1.95 23.39
CA PRO A 218 -4.02 0.89 23.46
C PRO A 218 -5.28 1.25 22.68
N ARG A 219 -5.13 1.34 21.36
CA ARG A 219 -6.17 1.66 20.38
C ARG A 219 -5.78 1.15 18.99
N LEU A 220 -6.72 1.16 18.10
CA LEU A 220 -6.43 0.98 16.67
C LEU A 220 -5.53 2.11 16.16
N GLY A 221 -4.63 1.79 15.27
CA GLY A 221 -3.83 2.76 14.52
C GLY A 221 -4.74 3.64 13.65
N ARG A 222 -4.40 4.91 13.52
CA ARG A 222 -5.11 5.84 12.64
C ARG A 222 -4.46 5.83 11.26
N PRO A 223 -5.23 5.85 10.16
CA PRO A 223 -4.66 5.91 8.80
C PRO A 223 -3.63 7.01 8.59
N ALA A 224 -3.79 8.16 9.26
CA ALA A 224 -2.81 9.25 9.23
C ALA A 224 -1.43 8.86 9.79
N GLU A 225 -1.36 7.90 10.72
CA GLU A 225 -0.08 7.41 11.28
C GLU A 225 0.67 6.54 10.24
N PHE A 226 -0.07 5.81 9.41
CA PHE A 226 0.51 5.12 8.25
C PHE A 226 1.06 6.12 7.22
N ALA A 227 0.27 7.14 6.88
CA ALA A 227 0.69 8.19 5.95
C ALA A 227 1.93 8.94 6.45
N ALA A 228 2.03 9.22 7.76
CA ALA A 228 3.20 9.84 8.38
C ALA A 228 4.45 8.95 8.25
N MET A 229 4.32 7.62 8.44
CA MET A 229 5.42 6.69 8.23
C MET A 229 5.84 6.64 6.76
N ALA A 230 4.88 6.58 5.83
CA ALA A 230 5.16 6.60 4.40
C ALA A 230 5.90 7.90 4.01
N ARG A 231 5.49 9.05 4.52
CA ARG A 231 6.19 10.32 4.36
C ARG A 231 7.63 10.27 4.89
N SER A 232 7.83 9.73 6.09
CA SER A 232 9.16 9.60 6.68
C SER A 232 10.10 8.74 5.82
N ILE A 233 9.59 7.67 5.19
CA ILE A 233 10.35 6.83 4.25
C ILE A 233 10.70 7.62 2.99
N VAL A 234 9.78 8.42 2.45
CA VAL A 234 10.04 9.27 1.26
C VAL A 234 11.17 10.25 1.56
N GLU A 235 11.08 10.97 2.68
CA GLU A 235 11.99 12.07 3.03
C GLU A 235 13.36 11.60 3.57
N ASN A 236 13.49 10.34 4.01
CA ASN A 236 14.74 9.78 4.49
C ASN A 236 15.37 8.82 3.47
N VAL A 237 16.32 9.32 2.69
CA VAL A 237 16.96 8.57 1.60
C VAL A 237 17.74 7.33 2.08
N MET A 238 18.19 7.30 3.34
CA MET A 238 18.90 6.12 3.90
C MET A 238 17.97 4.94 4.20
N VAL A 239 16.66 5.14 4.22
CA VAL A 239 15.70 4.04 4.40
C VAL A 239 15.50 3.36 3.06
N ASN A 240 16.10 2.16 2.88
CA ASN A 240 16.00 1.35 1.68
C ASN A 240 16.04 -0.13 2.03
N ALA A 241 15.21 -0.93 1.40
CA ALA A 241 15.02 -2.37 1.62
C ALA A 241 14.45 -2.73 3.00
N GLU A 242 13.92 -1.76 3.74
CA GLU A 242 13.41 -2.01 5.09
C GLU A 242 11.97 -2.51 5.09
N LEU A 243 11.72 -3.37 6.09
CA LEU A 243 10.39 -3.85 6.47
C LEU A 243 10.06 -3.29 7.86
N ILE A 244 9.27 -2.24 7.89
CA ILE A 244 8.95 -1.50 9.11
C ILE A 244 7.62 -1.97 9.67
N ARG A 245 7.64 -2.61 10.85
CA ARG A 245 6.41 -2.90 11.60
C ARG A 245 5.86 -1.60 12.20
N LEU A 246 4.61 -1.29 11.86
CA LEU A 246 3.90 -0.13 12.40
C LEU A 246 2.65 -0.63 13.13
N ASP A 247 2.83 -1.10 14.37
CA ASP A 247 1.84 -1.96 15.02
C ASP A 247 1.65 -1.73 16.53
N GLY A 248 2.28 -0.71 17.12
CA GLY A 248 2.18 -0.45 18.56
C GLY A 248 2.63 -1.65 19.44
N ALA A 249 3.54 -2.46 18.92
CA ALA A 249 4.04 -3.69 19.54
C ALA A 249 3.01 -4.83 19.66
N VAL A 250 1.87 -4.76 18.94
CA VAL A 250 0.91 -5.87 18.95
C VAL A 250 1.51 -7.13 18.32
N ARG A 251 1.19 -8.29 18.90
CA ARG A 251 1.45 -9.60 18.32
C ARG A 251 0.12 -10.32 18.24
N LEU A 252 -0.24 -10.75 17.04
CA LEU A 252 -1.53 -11.39 16.83
C LEU A 252 -1.58 -12.73 17.53
N ALA A 253 -2.60 -12.95 18.34
CA ALA A 253 -2.90 -14.28 18.86
C ALA A 253 -3.41 -15.18 17.72
N GLY A 254 -3.29 -16.49 17.85
CA GLY A 254 -3.74 -17.43 16.83
C GLY A 254 -5.25 -17.41 16.56
N LYS A 255 -6.01 -16.81 17.49
CA LYS A 255 -7.48 -16.62 17.41
C LYS A 255 -7.82 -15.19 17.73
#